data_3a8e125054c3040ff27236e0b41a3192
#
_entry.id   3a8e125054c3040ff27236e0b41a3192
#
_cell.length_a   1.000
_cell.length_b   1.000
_cell.length_c   1.000
_cell.angle_alpha   90.00
_cell.angle_beta   90.00
_cell.angle_gamma   90.00
#
_symmetry.space_group_name_H-M   'P 1'
#
loop_
_entity.id
_entity.type
_entity.pdbx_description
1 polymer ?
#
loop_
_entity_poly.entity_id
_entity_poly.type
_entity_poly.pdbx_seq_one_letter_code
_entity_poly.pdbx_strand_id
1 'polypeptide(L)'
;MIRRATLTDTVAGVLMLSFLFGCSAEAPSTLGIAEGRLAACSDKPNCVSSDAEDDHHIEPFRFDGDQAAAWSALKDAVAELPRTTIVTSDEAYLHAEAKSRIFGFVDDLEFHLRPEENLIALRSAARTGYSDFGINAERLETLRGRLQAKGTLP
;
A
#
# COMPACT_ATOMS: atom_id res chain seq x y z
N MET A 1 31.57 -72.57 5.57
CA MET A 1 30.40 -71.80 6.12
C MET A 1 30.67 -70.32 5.89
N ILE A 2 30.11 -69.75 4.83
CA ILE A 2 30.32 -68.34 4.45
C ILE A 2 29.05 -67.58 4.87
N ARG A 3 29.21 -66.64 5.82
CA ARG A 3 28.13 -65.76 6.24
C ARG A 3 28.09 -64.56 5.27
N ARG A 4 26.97 -64.37 4.59
CA ARG A 4 26.69 -63.20 3.76
C ARG A 4 26.24 -62.06 4.70
N ALA A 5 26.96 -60.94 4.60
CA ALA A 5 26.56 -59.68 5.22
C ALA A 5 25.62 -58.94 4.27
N THR A 6 24.42 -58.68 4.71
CA THR A 6 23.43 -57.81 3.99
C THR A 6 23.70 -56.36 4.34
N LEU A 7 24.07 -55.61 3.32
CA LEU A 7 24.23 -54.15 3.41
C LEU A 7 22.83 -53.51 3.26
N THR A 8 22.35 -52.89 4.30
CA THR A 8 21.13 -52.10 4.26
C THR A 8 21.50 -50.64 3.93
N ASP A 9 21.22 -50.24 2.70
CA ASP A 9 21.36 -48.87 2.24
C ASP A 9 20.25 -48.01 2.85
N THR A 10 20.64 -47.15 3.81
CA THR A 10 19.76 -46.13 4.37
C THR A 10 19.89 -44.90 3.49
N VAL A 11 18.94 -44.69 2.58
CA VAL A 11 18.80 -43.44 1.83
C VAL A 11 18.24 -42.39 2.74
N ALA A 12 19.10 -41.53 3.28
CA ALA A 12 18.71 -40.34 4.00
C ALA A 12 18.21 -39.30 2.99
N GLY A 13 16.90 -39.17 2.82
CA GLY A 13 16.27 -38.13 2.04
C GLY A 13 16.45 -36.77 2.74
N VAL A 14 17.34 -35.93 2.21
CA VAL A 14 17.46 -34.53 2.61
C VAL A 14 16.27 -33.77 2.02
N LEU A 15 15.27 -33.48 2.88
CA LEU A 15 14.15 -32.62 2.53
C LEU A 15 14.65 -31.18 2.51
N MET A 16 15.01 -30.68 1.32
CA MET A 16 15.39 -29.27 1.12
C MET A 16 14.14 -28.41 1.21
N LEU A 17 13.88 -27.86 2.42
CA LEU A 17 12.81 -26.91 2.66
C LEU A 17 13.24 -25.58 2.05
N SER A 18 12.86 -25.34 0.80
CA SER A 18 13.10 -24.07 0.11
C SER A 18 12.21 -23.01 0.75
N PHE A 19 12.76 -22.23 1.69
CA PHE A 19 12.16 -20.99 2.14
C PHE A 19 12.14 -20.01 0.98
N LEU A 20 10.98 -19.88 0.33
CA LEU A 20 10.71 -18.77 -0.57
C LEU A 20 10.60 -17.49 0.29
N PHE A 21 11.74 -16.86 0.53
CA PHE A 21 11.74 -15.47 0.98
C PHE A 21 11.16 -14.65 -0.16
N GLY A 22 9.86 -14.34 -0.07
CA GLY A 22 9.27 -13.29 -0.88
C GLY A 22 10.05 -12.01 -0.57
N CYS A 23 10.76 -11.46 -1.55
CA CYS A 23 11.38 -10.14 -1.45
C CYS A 23 10.25 -9.10 -1.35
N SER A 24 9.72 -8.89 -0.14
CA SER A 24 8.96 -7.71 0.16
C SER A 24 9.98 -6.59 0.31
N ALA A 25 9.94 -5.59 -0.58
CA ALA A 25 10.80 -4.42 -0.44
C ALA A 25 10.51 -3.76 0.91
N GLU A 26 11.58 -3.36 1.61
CA GLU A 26 11.47 -2.68 2.90
C GLU A 26 10.68 -1.38 2.77
N ALA A 27 9.91 -1.03 3.80
CA ALA A 27 9.13 0.19 3.84
C ALA A 27 10.08 1.42 3.75
N PRO A 28 9.78 2.40 2.89
CA PRO A 28 10.60 3.61 2.79
C PRO A 28 10.64 4.38 4.11
N SER A 29 11.81 4.91 4.47
CA SER A 29 11.96 5.77 5.65
C SER A 29 11.28 7.14 5.52
N THR A 30 10.78 7.47 4.32
CA THR A 30 10.09 8.72 4.01
C THR A 30 8.59 8.66 4.24
N LEU A 31 8.05 7.52 4.69
CA LEU A 31 6.63 7.41 5.03
C LEU A 31 6.29 8.31 6.24
N GLY A 32 5.08 8.86 6.22
CA GLY A 32 4.58 9.71 7.28
C GLY A 32 4.44 11.17 6.88
N ILE A 33 4.15 12.01 7.88
CA ILE A 33 3.95 13.44 7.70
C ILE A 33 5.22 14.18 8.10
N ALA A 34 5.75 14.97 7.19
CA ALA A 34 6.84 15.90 7.44
C ALA A 34 6.39 17.32 7.08
N GLU A 35 6.52 18.27 8.01
CA GLU A 35 6.12 19.68 7.81
C GLU A 35 4.68 19.84 7.31
N GLY A 36 3.76 18.97 7.81
CA GLY A 36 2.35 18.99 7.43
C GLY A 36 2.03 18.42 6.06
N ARG A 37 2.98 17.78 5.38
CA ARG A 37 2.82 17.20 4.04
C ARG A 37 3.24 15.73 4.00
N LEU A 38 2.70 15.00 3.05
CA LEU A 38 3.18 13.67 2.66
C LEU A 38 4.46 13.81 1.83
N ALA A 39 5.27 12.74 1.78
CA ALA A 39 6.53 12.76 1.03
C ALA A 39 6.30 13.03 -0.45
N ALA A 40 7.24 13.77 -1.07
CA ALA A 40 7.23 13.97 -2.51
C ALA A 40 7.36 12.66 -3.28
N CYS A 41 6.81 12.61 -4.49
CA CYS A 41 7.09 11.55 -5.45
C CYS A 41 8.53 11.69 -5.98
N SER A 42 9.15 10.57 -6.36
CA SER A 42 10.39 10.58 -7.14
C SER A 42 10.08 10.88 -8.61
N ASP A 43 11.10 11.10 -9.44
CA ASP A 43 10.95 11.37 -10.88
C ASP A 43 10.38 10.17 -11.69
N LYS A 44 10.01 9.08 -11.02
CA LYS A 44 9.50 7.89 -11.69
C LYS A 44 7.98 7.93 -11.79
N PRO A 45 7.39 7.52 -12.93
CA PRO A 45 5.94 7.47 -13.11
C PRO A 45 5.31 6.26 -12.39
N ASN A 46 5.55 6.12 -11.09
CA ASN A 46 5.06 5.05 -10.23
C ASN A 46 4.53 5.56 -8.88
N CYS A 47 4.24 6.85 -8.82
CA CYS A 47 3.75 7.55 -7.64
C CYS A 47 2.77 8.64 -8.06
N VAL A 48 1.74 8.85 -7.26
CA VAL A 48 0.86 10.03 -7.33
C VAL A 48 0.66 10.60 -5.93
N SER A 49 0.52 11.92 -5.84
CA SER A 49 0.31 12.62 -4.57
C SER A 49 -0.53 13.88 -4.75
N SER A 50 -1.41 14.15 -3.80
CA SER A 50 -2.16 15.42 -3.80
C SER A 50 -1.30 16.62 -3.37
N ASP A 51 -0.14 16.36 -2.79
CA ASP A 51 0.84 17.39 -2.42
C ASP A 51 1.84 17.70 -3.55
N ALA A 52 1.77 16.97 -4.67
CA ALA A 52 2.59 17.25 -5.85
C ALA A 52 2.05 18.45 -6.64
N GLU A 53 2.98 19.21 -7.29
CA GLU A 53 2.67 20.35 -8.14
C GLU A 53 3.04 20.08 -9.62
N ASP A 54 3.39 18.83 -9.94
CA ASP A 54 3.84 18.35 -11.24
C ASP A 54 2.91 17.26 -11.81
N ASP A 55 3.41 16.49 -12.76
CA ASP A 55 2.65 15.41 -13.42
C ASP A 55 2.24 14.25 -12.47
N HIS A 56 2.75 14.24 -11.23
CA HIS A 56 2.34 13.29 -10.19
C HIS A 56 1.10 13.74 -9.42
N HIS A 57 0.56 14.93 -9.73
CA HIS A 57 -0.58 15.47 -9.01
C HIS A 57 -1.84 14.63 -9.21
N ILE A 58 -2.55 14.41 -8.10
CA ILE A 58 -3.90 13.87 -8.05
C ILE A 58 -4.73 14.70 -7.06
N GLU A 59 -6.00 14.92 -7.37
CA GLU A 59 -6.88 15.70 -6.49
C GLU A 59 -7.02 15.05 -5.11
N PRO A 60 -6.95 15.83 -4.00
CA PRO A 60 -7.23 15.31 -2.66
C PRO A 60 -8.68 14.85 -2.53
N PHE A 61 -9.00 14.12 -1.46
CA PHE A 61 -10.39 13.85 -1.09
C PHE A 61 -10.93 15.03 -0.28
N ARG A 62 -11.78 15.84 -0.90
CA ARG A 62 -12.46 16.94 -0.20
C ARG A 62 -13.75 16.43 0.41
N PHE A 63 -14.04 16.82 1.64
CA PHE A 63 -15.27 16.46 2.33
C PHE A 63 -16.02 17.72 2.78
N ASP A 64 -17.34 17.60 2.80
CA ASP A 64 -18.22 18.62 3.34
C ASP A 64 -18.82 18.11 4.66
N GLY A 65 -18.58 18.82 5.78
CA GLY A 65 -19.18 18.48 7.07
C GLY A 65 -18.29 17.73 8.04
N ASP A 66 -18.75 16.58 8.57
CA ASP A 66 -18.09 15.88 9.67
C ASP A 66 -16.79 15.17 9.24
N GLN A 67 -15.67 15.74 9.63
CA GLN A 67 -14.33 15.20 9.40
C GLN A 67 -14.13 13.80 10.01
N ALA A 68 -14.73 13.53 11.18
CA ALA A 68 -14.58 12.23 11.84
C ALA A 68 -15.32 11.13 11.05
N ALA A 69 -16.50 11.47 10.52
CA ALA A 69 -17.23 10.58 9.63
C ALA A 69 -16.48 10.34 8.33
N ALA A 70 -15.92 11.38 7.70
CA ALA A 70 -15.11 11.26 6.48
C ALA A 70 -13.86 10.40 6.70
N TRP A 71 -13.16 10.60 7.82
CA TRP A 71 -11.97 9.82 8.18
C TRP A 71 -12.30 8.36 8.47
N SER A 72 -13.40 8.08 9.18
CA SER A 72 -13.88 6.72 9.43
C SER A 72 -14.25 6.02 8.13
N ALA A 73 -15.01 6.68 7.25
CA ALA A 73 -15.41 6.11 5.98
C ALA A 73 -14.22 5.79 5.06
N LEU A 74 -13.15 6.63 5.08
CA LEU A 74 -11.91 6.34 4.37
C LEU A 74 -11.24 5.07 4.90
N LYS A 75 -11.09 4.94 6.23
CA LYS A 75 -10.48 3.74 6.84
C LYS A 75 -11.21 2.46 6.45
N ASP A 76 -12.53 2.49 6.49
CA ASP A 76 -13.37 1.36 6.08
C ASP A 76 -13.18 1.04 4.59
N ALA A 77 -13.17 2.06 3.72
CA ALA A 77 -12.98 1.89 2.29
C ALA A 77 -11.59 1.32 1.93
N VAL A 78 -10.55 1.74 2.66
CA VAL A 78 -9.17 1.20 2.50
C VAL A 78 -9.10 -0.25 2.97
N ALA A 79 -9.73 -0.59 4.10
CA ALA A 79 -9.77 -1.95 4.61
C ALA A 79 -10.50 -2.93 3.66
N GLU A 80 -11.43 -2.44 2.86
CA GLU A 80 -12.16 -3.22 1.84
C GLU A 80 -11.37 -3.39 0.52
N LEU A 81 -10.23 -2.71 0.35
CA LEU A 81 -9.42 -2.87 -0.87
C LEU A 81 -8.80 -4.28 -0.94
N PRO A 82 -8.82 -4.92 -2.10
CA PRO A 82 -8.24 -6.25 -2.24
C PRO A 82 -6.72 -6.24 -2.00
N ARG A 83 -6.23 -7.21 -1.25
CA ARG A 83 -4.79 -7.40 -0.95
C ARG A 83 -4.12 -6.18 -0.31
N THR A 84 -4.89 -5.40 0.43
CA THR A 84 -4.45 -4.21 1.14
C THR A 84 -4.49 -4.47 2.64
N THR A 85 -3.48 -4.01 3.35
CA THR A 85 -3.37 -4.14 4.81
C THR A 85 -3.06 -2.76 5.39
N ILE A 86 -3.87 -2.30 6.33
CA ILE A 86 -3.57 -1.09 7.10
C ILE A 86 -2.42 -1.43 8.06
N VAL A 87 -1.33 -0.66 7.97
CA VAL A 87 -0.12 -0.82 8.77
C VAL A 87 -0.11 0.15 9.94
N THR A 88 -0.49 1.41 9.68
CA THR A 88 -0.58 2.47 10.70
C THR A 88 -1.91 3.18 10.56
N SER A 89 -2.56 3.48 11.68
CA SER A 89 -3.81 4.21 11.71
C SER A 89 -3.86 5.07 12.96
N ASP A 90 -3.58 6.36 12.80
CA ASP A 90 -3.62 7.37 13.85
C ASP A 90 -4.82 8.31 13.68
N GLU A 91 -4.89 9.37 14.51
CA GLU A 91 -5.99 10.34 14.46
C GLU A 91 -6.08 11.09 13.13
N ALA A 92 -4.92 11.39 12.50
CA ALA A 92 -4.85 12.14 11.26
C ALA A 92 -4.00 11.49 10.15
N TYR A 93 -3.41 10.34 10.41
CA TYR A 93 -2.56 9.63 9.44
C TYR A 93 -2.95 8.16 9.30
N LEU A 94 -2.99 7.70 8.06
CA LEU A 94 -3.21 6.31 7.71
C LEU A 94 -2.16 5.87 6.69
N HIS A 95 -1.50 4.75 6.97
CA HIS A 95 -0.65 4.05 6.01
C HIS A 95 -1.17 2.64 5.78
N ALA A 96 -1.28 2.25 4.52
CA ALA A 96 -1.62 0.91 4.11
C ALA A 96 -0.68 0.40 3.01
N GLU A 97 -0.47 -0.90 2.98
CA GLU A 97 0.28 -1.61 1.95
C GLU A 97 -0.68 -2.35 1.03
N ALA A 98 -0.61 -2.09 -0.27
CA ALA A 98 -1.31 -2.86 -1.29
C ALA A 98 -0.33 -3.76 -2.06
N LYS A 99 -0.68 -5.06 -2.22
CA LYS A 99 0.18 -6.03 -2.89
C LYS A 99 -0.34 -6.38 -4.28
N SER A 100 0.54 -6.37 -5.27
CA SER A 100 0.19 -6.83 -6.62
C SER A 100 -0.17 -8.31 -6.63
N ARG A 101 -1.08 -8.70 -7.55
CA ARG A 101 -1.65 -10.05 -7.60
C ARG A 101 -0.63 -11.13 -7.95
N ILE A 102 0.30 -10.84 -8.86
CA ILE A 102 1.18 -11.85 -9.47
C ILE A 102 2.57 -11.81 -8.85
N PHE A 103 3.19 -10.64 -8.78
CA PHE A 103 4.58 -10.50 -8.38
C PHE A 103 4.77 -10.12 -6.91
N GLY A 104 3.69 -9.82 -6.20
CA GLY A 104 3.78 -9.41 -4.79
C GLY A 104 4.47 -8.07 -4.58
N PHE A 105 4.57 -7.21 -5.60
CA PHE A 105 5.07 -5.84 -5.43
C PHE A 105 4.21 -5.09 -4.44
N VAL A 106 4.84 -4.28 -3.62
CA VAL A 106 4.17 -3.50 -2.58
C VAL A 106 4.10 -2.05 -3.00
N ASP A 107 2.90 -1.50 -2.93
CA ASP A 107 2.64 -0.07 -3.06
C ASP A 107 2.23 0.47 -1.68
N ASP A 108 2.77 1.62 -1.31
CA ASP A 108 2.39 2.34 -0.10
C ASP A 108 1.26 3.32 -0.42
N LEU A 109 0.19 3.25 0.37
CA LEU A 109 -0.92 4.19 0.37
C LEU A 109 -0.85 5.01 1.64
N GLU A 110 -0.80 6.32 1.51
CA GLU A 110 -0.76 7.24 2.64
C GLU A 110 -1.89 8.26 2.53
N PHE A 111 -2.50 8.55 3.66
CA PHE A 111 -3.58 9.52 3.79
C PHE A 111 -3.33 10.41 5.01
N HIS A 112 -3.51 11.71 4.82
CA HIS A 112 -3.35 12.70 5.87
C HIS A 112 -4.60 13.57 5.96
N LEU A 113 -5.33 13.46 7.07
CA LEU A 113 -6.50 14.29 7.37
C LEU A 113 -6.04 15.71 7.69
N ARG A 114 -6.55 16.69 6.95
CA ARG A 114 -6.32 18.14 7.16
C ARG A 114 -7.64 18.85 7.41
N PRO A 115 -8.09 18.91 8.66
CA PRO A 115 -9.40 19.46 9.00
C PRO A 115 -9.57 20.92 8.59
N GLU A 116 -8.54 21.73 8.77
CA GLU A 116 -8.58 23.17 8.47
C GLU A 116 -8.75 23.46 6.96
N GLU A 117 -8.39 22.50 6.11
CA GLU A 117 -8.51 22.58 4.65
C GLU A 117 -9.74 21.81 4.13
N ASN A 118 -10.49 21.11 5.00
CA ASN A 118 -11.59 20.21 4.67
C ASN A 118 -11.20 19.16 3.63
N LEU A 119 -10.02 18.57 3.78
CA LEU A 119 -9.53 17.57 2.86
C LEU A 119 -8.75 16.44 3.55
N ILE A 120 -8.63 15.34 2.85
CA ILE A 120 -7.69 14.27 3.12
C ILE A 120 -6.68 14.27 1.97
N ALA A 121 -5.44 14.61 2.28
CA ALA A 121 -4.34 14.50 1.33
C ALA A 121 -4.00 13.01 1.12
N LEU A 122 -3.57 12.68 -0.10
CA LEU A 122 -3.30 11.30 -0.49
C LEU A 122 -1.95 11.19 -1.20
N ARG A 123 -1.34 10.02 -1.02
CA ARG A 123 -0.19 9.57 -1.79
C ARG A 123 -0.31 8.07 -2.02
N SER A 124 0.04 7.62 -3.22
CA SER A 124 0.20 6.19 -3.51
C SER A 124 1.43 5.99 -4.37
N ALA A 125 2.35 5.12 -3.93
CA ALA A 125 3.64 4.94 -4.57
C ALA A 125 4.11 3.49 -4.55
N ALA A 126 4.62 2.99 -5.67
CA ALA A 126 5.26 1.68 -5.74
C ALA A 126 6.65 1.72 -5.10
N ARG A 127 6.97 0.75 -4.23
CA ARG A 127 8.31 0.61 -3.63
C ARG A 127 9.37 0.25 -4.65
N THR A 128 8.98 -0.45 -5.71
CA THR A 128 9.90 -0.99 -6.72
C THR A 128 9.39 -0.74 -8.13
N GLY A 129 10.31 -0.78 -9.09
CA GLY A 129 10.00 -0.58 -10.49
C GLY A 129 10.16 0.86 -10.96
N TYR A 130 10.04 1.04 -12.27
CA TYR A 130 10.10 2.36 -12.91
C TYR A 130 8.70 2.94 -13.12
N SER A 131 7.76 2.11 -13.59
CA SER A 131 6.36 2.50 -13.82
C SER A 131 5.42 1.50 -13.18
N ASP A 132 4.30 1.99 -12.67
CA ASP A 132 3.19 1.17 -12.15
C ASP A 132 2.01 1.04 -13.14
N PHE A 133 2.17 1.59 -14.36
CA PHE A 133 1.13 1.63 -15.39
C PHE A 133 -0.17 2.33 -14.94
N GLY A 134 -0.09 3.27 -14.00
CA GLY A 134 -1.20 4.05 -13.49
C GLY A 134 -2.03 3.35 -12.40
N ILE A 135 -1.60 2.20 -11.91
CA ILE A 135 -2.33 1.41 -10.89
C ILE A 135 -2.51 2.20 -9.59
N ASN A 136 -1.52 3.02 -9.19
CA ASN A 136 -1.63 3.84 -7.99
C ASN A 136 -2.72 4.91 -8.12
N ALA A 137 -2.80 5.59 -9.27
CA ALA A 137 -3.86 6.55 -9.56
C ALA A 137 -5.23 5.87 -9.62
N GLU A 138 -5.36 4.76 -10.35
CA GLU A 138 -6.61 4.00 -10.48
C GLU A 138 -7.14 3.54 -9.12
N ARG A 139 -6.26 3.11 -8.21
CA ARG A 139 -6.63 2.70 -6.86
C ARG A 139 -7.22 3.84 -6.05
N LEU A 140 -6.62 5.03 -6.10
CA LEU A 140 -7.13 6.22 -5.41
C LEU A 140 -8.45 6.69 -6.01
N GLU A 141 -8.61 6.65 -7.33
CA GLU A 141 -9.87 6.98 -7.99
C GLU A 141 -10.98 5.96 -7.67
N THR A 142 -10.64 4.69 -7.51
CA THR A 142 -11.57 3.66 -7.03
C THR A 142 -12.06 3.98 -5.61
N LEU A 143 -11.17 4.41 -4.72
CA LEU A 143 -11.54 4.86 -3.37
C LEU A 143 -12.44 6.10 -3.43
N ARG A 144 -12.09 7.09 -4.25
CA ARG A 144 -12.91 8.29 -4.48
C ARG A 144 -14.34 7.92 -4.85
N GLY A 145 -14.50 7.08 -5.87
CA GLY A 145 -15.83 6.63 -6.33
C GLY A 145 -16.63 5.91 -5.24
N ARG A 146 -15.99 5.10 -4.40
CA ARG A 146 -16.64 4.44 -3.26
C ARG A 146 -17.10 5.42 -2.20
N LEU A 147 -16.28 6.41 -1.86
CA LEU A 147 -16.60 7.44 -0.88
C LEU A 147 -17.71 8.36 -1.37
N GLN A 148 -17.72 8.70 -2.66
CA GLN A 148 -18.82 9.45 -3.31
C GLN A 148 -20.12 8.65 -3.29
N ALA A 149 -20.08 7.36 -3.63
CA ALA A 149 -21.26 6.50 -3.59
C ALA A 149 -21.87 6.36 -2.18
N LYS A 150 -21.05 6.51 -1.13
CA LYS A 150 -21.49 6.54 0.27
C LYS A 150 -21.92 7.96 0.74
N GLY A 151 -21.82 8.98 -0.12
CA GLY A 151 -22.13 10.37 0.23
C GLY A 151 -21.10 11.02 1.19
N THR A 152 -19.90 10.46 1.27
CA THR A 152 -18.80 10.99 2.12
C THR A 152 -18.06 12.13 1.42
N LEU A 153 -17.90 12.03 0.10
CA LEU A 153 -17.34 13.08 -0.75
C LEU A 153 -18.43 13.62 -1.68
N PRO A 154 -18.36 14.90 -2.09
CA PRO A 154 -19.26 15.50 -3.06
C PRO A 154 -19.16 14.87 -4.47
#